data_e67798edb8fcb85811d1cc90f20562a0
#
_entry.id   e67798edb8fcb85811d1cc90f20562a0
#
_cell.length_a   1.000
_cell.length_b   1.000
_cell.length_c   1.000
_cell.angle_alpha   90.00
_cell.angle_beta   90.00
_cell.angle_gamma   90.00
#
_symmetry.space_group_name_H-M   'P 1'
#
loop_
_entity.id
_entity.type
_entity.pdbx_description
1 polymer ?
#
loop_
_entity_poly.entity_id
_entity_poly.type
_entity_poly.pdbx_seq_one_letter_code
_entity_poly.pdbx_strand_id
1 'polypeptide(L)'
;MNRSIEKSISKNEFMKKILRLKTTLYSLIIILFLLLAYFLIPFPVPIKRTLFPVVVILGFIFFMLGIILTFMAKKEKGKLKLFLMLTGISAIAPFIFSILHNLFYGLAITFENFELIFEILSASFFIIAIIVAPIMFVVGIVGSLVFLRTSQSG
;
A
#
# COMPACT_ATOMS: atom_id res chain seq x y z
N MET A 1 -21.08 14.51 -35.80
CA MET A 1 -20.64 13.36 -35.02
C MET A 1 -21.69 13.03 -33.98
N ASN A 2 -22.14 11.81 -33.89
CA ASN A 2 -23.42 11.43 -33.24
C ASN A 2 -23.28 11.42 -31.72
N ARG A 3 -24.04 12.23 -30.97
CA ARG A 3 -24.02 12.35 -29.48
C ARG A 3 -24.16 10.98 -28.76
N SER A 4 -24.77 9.99 -29.40
CA SER A 4 -24.92 8.63 -28.85
C SER A 4 -23.59 7.88 -28.81
N ILE A 5 -22.74 8.05 -29.84
CA ILE A 5 -21.42 7.41 -29.93
C ILE A 5 -20.48 8.01 -28.88
N GLU A 6 -20.50 9.33 -28.72
CA GLU A 6 -19.69 10.04 -27.73
C GLU A 6 -20.00 9.64 -26.28
N LYS A 7 -21.30 9.50 -25.94
CA LYS A 7 -21.75 8.97 -24.64
C LYS A 7 -21.33 7.51 -24.42
N SER A 8 -21.35 6.68 -25.46
CA SER A 8 -20.94 5.27 -25.35
C SER A 8 -19.44 5.15 -25.10
N ILE A 9 -18.60 5.95 -25.78
CA ILE A 9 -17.14 5.97 -25.60
C ILE A 9 -16.80 6.44 -24.18
N SER A 10 -17.41 7.53 -23.72
CA SER A 10 -17.21 8.07 -22.37
C SER A 10 -17.57 7.05 -21.27
N LYS A 11 -18.69 6.33 -21.44
CA LYS A 11 -19.13 5.28 -20.51
C LYS A 11 -18.14 4.11 -20.45
N ASN A 12 -17.61 3.68 -21.60
CA ASN A 12 -16.65 2.59 -21.68
C ASN A 12 -15.32 2.96 -20.99
N GLU A 13 -14.82 4.18 -21.20
CA GLU A 13 -13.61 4.67 -20.52
C GLU A 13 -13.78 4.77 -19.02
N PHE A 14 -14.94 5.24 -18.56
CA PHE A 14 -15.28 5.29 -17.13
C PHE A 14 -15.30 3.88 -16.50
N MET A 15 -15.95 2.90 -17.17
CA MET A 15 -15.99 1.52 -16.69
C MET A 15 -14.61 0.87 -16.62
N LYS A 16 -13.77 1.07 -17.64
CA LYS A 16 -12.38 0.58 -17.64
C LYS A 16 -11.56 1.18 -16.48
N LYS A 17 -11.74 2.46 -16.20
CA LYS A 17 -11.07 3.15 -15.10
C LYS A 17 -11.46 2.54 -13.75
N ILE A 18 -12.77 2.37 -13.49
CA ILE A 18 -13.26 1.76 -12.25
C ILE A 18 -12.75 0.32 -12.11
N LEU A 19 -12.75 -0.45 -13.18
CA LEU A 19 -12.25 -1.83 -13.16
C LEU A 19 -10.78 -1.87 -12.75
N ARG A 20 -9.94 -1.01 -13.33
CA ARG A 20 -8.51 -0.91 -12.95
C ARG A 20 -8.32 -0.56 -11.48
N LEU A 21 -9.07 0.42 -10.95
CA LEU A 21 -9.02 0.78 -9.53
C LEU A 21 -9.40 -0.39 -8.63
N LYS A 22 -10.50 -1.08 -8.94
CA LYS A 22 -10.94 -2.26 -8.19
C LYS A 22 -9.90 -3.37 -8.23
N THR A 23 -9.39 -3.71 -9.42
CA THR A 23 -8.37 -4.74 -9.58
C THR A 23 -7.14 -4.43 -8.73
N THR A 24 -6.62 -3.19 -8.80
CA THR A 24 -5.45 -2.78 -8.00
C THR A 24 -5.72 -2.88 -6.49
N LEU A 25 -6.90 -2.44 -6.02
CA LEU A 25 -7.30 -2.54 -4.60
C LEU A 25 -7.39 -4.01 -4.15
N TYR A 26 -8.07 -4.87 -4.92
CA TYR A 26 -8.19 -6.29 -4.57
C TYR A 26 -6.83 -7.00 -4.58
N SER A 27 -5.96 -6.69 -5.56
CA SER A 27 -4.59 -7.22 -5.59
C SER A 27 -3.80 -6.83 -4.34
N LEU A 28 -3.89 -5.57 -3.90
CA LEU A 28 -3.25 -5.12 -2.66
C LEU A 28 -3.79 -5.87 -1.43
N ILE A 29 -5.10 -6.08 -1.35
CA ILE A 29 -5.71 -6.84 -0.23
C ILE A 29 -5.19 -8.28 -0.22
N ILE A 30 -5.21 -8.96 -1.36
CA ILE A 30 -4.77 -10.36 -1.47
C ILE A 30 -3.30 -10.48 -1.07
N ILE A 31 -2.42 -9.61 -1.60
CA ILE A 31 -1.00 -9.64 -1.28
C ILE A 31 -0.77 -9.36 0.20
N LEU A 32 -1.48 -8.39 0.80
CA LEU A 32 -1.39 -8.13 2.24
C LEU A 32 -1.74 -9.38 3.06
N PHE A 33 -2.83 -10.08 2.72
CA PHE A 33 -3.20 -11.32 3.41
C PHE A 33 -2.15 -12.42 3.26
N LEU A 34 -1.54 -12.57 2.08
CA LEU A 34 -0.45 -13.52 1.87
C LEU A 34 0.80 -13.17 2.70
N LEU A 35 1.16 -11.88 2.76
CA LEU A 35 2.27 -11.41 3.59
C LEU A 35 1.98 -11.64 5.08
N LEU A 36 0.79 -11.28 5.56
CA LEU A 36 0.38 -11.53 6.95
C LEU A 36 0.36 -13.03 7.28
N ALA A 37 -0.15 -13.86 6.40
CA ALA A 37 -0.16 -15.31 6.58
C ALA A 37 1.26 -15.86 6.78
N TYR A 38 2.23 -15.40 5.99
CA TYR A 38 3.62 -15.83 6.14
C TYR A 38 4.21 -15.46 7.52
N PHE A 39 3.89 -14.25 8.05
CA PHE A 39 4.42 -13.82 9.33
C PHE A 39 3.68 -14.44 10.52
N LEU A 40 2.36 -14.60 10.44
CA LEU A 40 1.51 -15.04 11.53
C LEU A 40 1.47 -16.60 11.67
N ILE A 41 1.58 -17.33 10.55
CA ILE A 41 1.55 -18.79 10.61
C ILE A 41 2.93 -19.30 11.05
N PRO A 42 2.99 -20.17 12.09
CA PRO A 42 4.25 -20.73 12.59
C PRO A 42 4.75 -21.87 11.68
N PHE A 43 5.13 -21.55 10.45
CA PHE A 43 5.73 -22.52 9.55
C PHE A 43 7.06 -23.05 10.10
N PRO A 44 7.41 -24.34 9.88
CA PRO A 44 8.74 -24.87 10.12
C PRO A 44 9.83 -24.05 9.41
N VAL A 45 11.01 -23.94 10.08
CA VAL A 45 12.14 -23.14 9.57
C VAL A 45 12.51 -23.43 8.11
N PRO A 46 12.59 -24.71 7.67
CA PRO A 46 12.90 -25.02 6.27
C PRO A 46 11.89 -24.43 5.29
N ILE A 47 10.59 -24.50 5.62
CA ILE A 47 9.52 -23.97 4.78
C ILE A 47 9.60 -22.45 4.73
N LYS A 48 9.80 -21.77 5.87
CA LYS A 48 9.98 -20.30 5.90
C LYS A 48 11.14 -19.85 5.04
N ARG A 49 12.28 -20.57 5.10
CA ARG A 49 13.46 -20.26 4.30
C ARG A 49 13.20 -20.39 2.80
N THR A 50 12.47 -21.42 2.39
CA THR A 50 12.10 -21.65 0.97
C THR A 50 11.10 -20.61 0.47
N LEU A 51 10.15 -20.18 1.32
CA LEU A 51 9.13 -19.18 0.96
C LEU A 51 9.67 -17.74 1.00
N PHE A 52 10.77 -17.48 1.68
CA PHE A 52 11.31 -16.13 1.87
C PHE A 52 11.51 -15.33 0.56
N PRO A 53 12.12 -15.88 -0.51
CA PRO A 53 12.25 -15.16 -1.78
C PRO A 53 10.90 -14.76 -2.38
N VAL A 54 9.88 -15.62 -2.26
CA VAL A 54 8.52 -15.34 -2.75
C VAL A 54 7.92 -14.17 -1.98
N VAL A 55 8.11 -14.13 -0.66
CA VAL A 55 7.62 -13.03 0.20
C VAL A 55 8.30 -11.70 -0.16
N VAL A 56 9.61 -11.72 -0.45
CA VAL A 56 10.33 -10.52 -0.91
C VAL A 56 9.75 -10.00 -2.23
N ILE A 57 9.49 -10.90 -3.19
CA ILE A 57 8.87 -10.54 -4.47
C ILE A 57 7.46 -9.97 -4.25
N LEU A 58 6.64 -10.61 -3.42
CA LEU A 58 5.30 -10.12 -3.08
C LEU A 58 5.34 -8.75 -2.41
N GLY A 59 6.30 -8.51 -1.50
CA GLY A 59 6.52 -7.21 -0.88
C GLY A 59 6.86 -6.12 -1.91
N PHE A 60 7.71 -6.45 -2.87
CA PHE A 60 8.06 -5.53 -3.96
C PHE A 60 6.86 -5.24 -4.88
N ILE A 61 6.06 -6.26 -5.23
CA ILE A 61 4.82 -6.08 -6.00
C ILE A 61 3.83 -5.21 -5.22
N PHE A 62 3.68 -5.44 -3.91
CA PHE A 62 2.82 -4.63 -3.05
C PHE A 62 3.23 -3.15 -3.06
N PHE A 63 4.52 -2.88 -2.92
CA PHE A 63 5.09 -1.54 -3.02
C PHE A 63 4.79 -0.88 -4.38
N MET A 64 5.03 -1.58 -5.49
CA MET A 64 4.76 -1.08 -6.84
C MET A 64 3.27 -0.79 -7.08
N LEU A 65 2.38 -1.68 -6.62
CA LEU A 65 0.94 -1.45 -6.69
C LEU A 65 0.51 -0.23 -5.85
N GLY A 66 1.15 0.01 -4.71
CA GLY A 66 0.95 1.21 -3.90
C GLY A 66 1.28 2.49 -4.67
N ILE A 67 2.42 2.50 -5.37
CA ILE A 67 2.82 3.62 -6.25
C ILE A 67 1.78 3.82 -7.35
N ILE A 68 1.42 2.76 -8.08
CA ILE A 68 0.43 2.81 -9.17
C ILE A 68 -0.90 3.38 -8.65
N LEU A 69 -1.39 2.87 -7.51
CA LEU A 69 -2.64 3.36 -6.91
C LEU A 69 -2.57 4.84 -6.54
N THR A 70 -1.45 5.30 -5.98
CA THR A 70 -1.23 6.71 -5.64
C THR A 70 -1.30 7.61 -6.89
N PHE A 71 -0.69 7.19 -8.00
CA PHE A 71 -0.79 7.91 -9.27
C PHE A 71 -2.20 7.90 -9.84
N MET A 72 -2.91 6.78 -9.77
CA MET A 72 -4.30 6.69 -10.21
C MET A 72 -5.21 7.58 -9.37
N ALA A 73 -4.98 7.64 -8.06
CA ALA A 73 -5.74 8.46 -7.12
C ALA A 73 -5.64 9.96 -7.42
N LYS A 74 -4.52 10.45 -7.98
CA LYS A 74 -4.36 11.88 -8.37
C LYS A 74 -5.40 12.33 -9.41
N LYS A 75 -5.92 11.40 -10.21
CA LYS A 75 -6.94 11.66 -11.24
C LYS A 75 -8.37 11.64 -10.70
N GLU A 76 -8.56 11.26 -9.44
CA GLU A 76 -9.85 11.24 -8.76
C GLU A 76 -10.12 12.56 -8.04
N LYS A 77 -11.39 12.75 -7.61
CA LYS A 77 -11.83 13.95 -6.87
C LYS A 77 -12.51 13.56 -5.55
N GLY A 78 -12.61 14.51 -4.66
CA GLY A 78 -13.35 14.37 -3.40
C GLY A 78 -12.79 13.30 -2.46
N LYS A 79 -13.68 12.68 -1.69
CA LYS A 79 -13.33 11.70 -0.65
C LYS A 79 -12.68 10.43 -1.23
N LEU A 80 -13.11 9.99 -2.42
CA LEU A 80 -12.51 8.83 -3.09
C LEU A 80 -11.01 9.04 -3.33
N LYS A 81 -10.60 10.22 -3.82
CA LYS A 81 -9.18 10.55 -3.98
C LYS A 81 -8.42 10.39 -2.68
N LEU A 82 -8.95 10.93 -1.59
CA LEU A 82 -8.29 10.89 -0.28
C LEU A 82 -8.05 9.45 0.20
N PHE A 83 -9.06 8.59 0.14
CA PHE A 83 -8.94 7.20 0.59
C PHE A 83 -8.04 6.36 -0.32
N LEU A 84 -8.09 6.57 -1.64
CA LEU A 84 -7.17 5.90 -2.57
C LEU A 84 -5.72 6.33 -2.35
N MET A 85 -5.47 7.63 -2.13
CA MET A 85 -4.13 8.12 -1.79
C MET A 85 -3.65 7.55 -0.46
N LEU A 86 -4.53 7.53 0.56
CA LEU A 86 -4.22 6.95 1.86
C LEU A 86 -3.81 5.48 1.72
N THR A 87 -4.57 4.68 0.97
CA THR A 87 -4.26 3.27 0.69
C THR A 87 -2.92 3.13 -0.02
N GLY A 88 -2.69 3.88 -1.08
CA GLY A 88 -1.47 3.80 -1.87
C GLY A 88 -0.22 4.20 -1.07
N ILE A 89 -0.28 5.33 -0.36
CA ILE A 89 0.83 5.80 0.49
C ILE A 89 1.11 4.81 1.62
N SER A 90 0.07 4.28 2.26
CA SER A 90 0.23 3.31 3.34
C SER A 90 0.78 1.96 2.87
N ALA A 91 0.57 1.59 1.61
CA ALA A 91 1.21 0.41 1.01
C ALA A 91 2.71 0.63 0.72
N ILE A 92 3.11 1.87 0.44
CA ILE A 92 4.51 2.26 0.20
C ILE A 92 5.27 2.43 1.53
N ALA A 93 4.60 2.96 2.55
CA ALA A 93 5.19 3.38 3.81
C ALA A 93 6.03 2.31 4.52
N PRO A 94 5.59 1.04 4.67
CA PRO A 94 6.40 0.01 5.33
C PRO A 94 7.76 -0.18 4.69
N PHE A 95 7.83 -0.12 3.36
CA PHE A 95 9.09 -0.28 2.63
C PHE A 95 10.06 0.89 2.90
N ILE A 96 9.57 2.13 2.74
CA ILE A 96 10.39 3.34 2.94
C ILE A 96 10.83 3.47 4.39
N PHE A 97 9.91 3.29 5.34
CA PHE A 97 10.23 3.45 6.77
C PHE A 97 11.09 2.30 7.30
N SER A 98 11.02 1.09 6.73
CA SER A 98 11.98 0.03 7.06
C SER A 98 13.40 0.36 6.60
N ILE A 99 13.57 0.98 5.43
CA ILE A 99 14.89 1.45 4.98
C ILE A 99 15.40 2.53 5.94
N LEU A 100 14.58 3.51 6.29
CA LEU A 100 14.96 4.58 7.22
C LEU A 100 15.30 4.03 8.61
N HIS A 101 14.49 3.09 9.12
CA HIS A 101 14.78 2.40 10.38
C HIS A 101 16.18 1.78 10.37
N ASN A 102 16.49 0.97 9.36
CA ASN A 102 17.80 0.32 9.25
C ASN A 102 18.96 1.33 9.09
N LEU A 103 18.72 2.41 8.34
CA LEU A 103 19.71 3.49 8.17
C LEU A 103 20.03 4.15 9.52
N PHE A 104 19.01 4.60 10.25
CA PHE A 104 19.21 5.28 11.53
C PHE A 104 19.73 4.34 12.62
N TYR A 105 19.35 3.07 12.60
CA TYR A 105 19.93 2.05 13.45
C TYR A 105 21.44 1.87 13.20
N GLY A 106 21.85 1.81 11.93
CA GLY A 106 23.27 1.76 11.57
C GLY A 106 24.05 3.01 11.99
N LEU A 107 23.43 4.20 11.85
CA LEU A 107 24.03 5.47 12.31
C LEU A 107 24.18 5.51 13.84
N ALA A 108 23.23 4.99 14.60
CA ALA A 108 23.31 4.90 16.06
C ALA A 108 24.53 4.10 16.51
N ILE A 109 24.79 2.95 15.88
CA ILE A 109 25.96 2.12 16.19
C ILE A 109 27.28 2.82 15.81
N THR A 110 27.27 3.67 14.77
CA THR A 110 28.49 4.29 14.23
C THR A 110 28.87 5.59 14.96
N PHE A 111 27.88 6.35 15.42
CA PHE A 111 28.07 7.68 16.00
C PHE A 111 27.63 7.72 17.47
N GLU A 112 28.49 7.28 18.38
CA GLU A 112 28.23 7.20 19.82
C GLU A 112 27.69 8.51 20.42
N ASN A 113 28.21 9.67 19.99
CA ASN A 113 27.78 10.98 20.48
C ASN A 113 26.32 11.33 20.18
N PHE A 114 25.73 10.68 19.17
CA PHE A 114 24.35 10.91 18.72
C PHE A 114 23.48 9.65 18.80
N GLU A 115 23.97 8.60 19.46
CA GLU A 115 23.31 7.29 19.59
C GLU A 115 21.84 7.43 19.97
N LEU A 116 21.53 8.11 21.07
CA LEU A 116 20.18 8.29 21.57
C LEU A 116 19.23 8.92 20.54
N ILE A 117 19.70 9.91 19.79
CA ILE A 117 18.88 10.61 18.77
C ILE A 117 18.57 9.65 17.63
N PHE A 118 19.56 8.91 17.17
CA PHE A 118 19.38 7.97 16.05
C PHE A 118 18.56 6.75 16.46
N GLU A 119 18.68 6.27 17.68
CA GLU A 119 17.80 5.21 18.22
C GLU A 119 16.34 5.64 18.28
N ILE A 120 16.04 6.84 18.77
CA ILE A 120 14.68 7.39 18.82
C ILE A 120 14.10 7.51 17.40
N LEU A 121 14.88 8.00 16.44
CA LEU A 121 14.44 8.09 15.05
C LEU A 121 14.20 6.70 14.44
N SER A 122 15.11 5.76 14.66
CA SER A 122 14.99 4.38 14.23
C SER A 122 13.72 3.73 14.78
N ALA A 123 13.51 3.81 16.10
CA ALA A 123 12.31 3.28 16.76
C ALA A 123 11.02 3.92 16.22
N SER A 124 11.04 5.24 15.97
CA SER A 124 9.88 5.96 15.43
C SER A 124 9.53 5.46 14.02
N PHE A 125 10.51 5.28 13.14
CA PHE A 125 10.29 4.74 11.80
C PHE A 125 9.80 3.29 11.82
N PHE A 126 10.29 2.48 12.75
CA PHE A 126 9.82 1.11 12.94
C PHE A 126 8.33 1.08 13.35
N ILE A 127 7.93 1.92 14.31
CA ILE A 127 6.53 2.03 14.73
C ILE A 127 5.63 2.46 13.57
N ILE A 128 6.06 3.46 12.78
CA ILE A 128 5.32 3.90 11.61
C ILE A 128 5.16 2.76 10.60
N ALA A 129 6.22 2.01 10.31
CA ALA A 129 6.20 0.92 9.34
C ALA A 129 5.27 -0.22 9.74
N ILE A 130 5.29 -0.63 11.03
CA ILE A 130 4.65 -1.87 11.50
C ILE A 130 3.26 -1.62 12.09
N ILE A 131 3.01 -0.44 12.66
CA ILE A 131 1.75 -0.16 13.33
C ILE A 131 0.92 0.85 12.54
N VAL A 132 1.47 2.05 12.29
CA VAL A 132 0.70 3.14 11.70
C VAL A 132 0.31 2.84 10.26
N ALA A 133 1.25 2.39 9.44
CA ALA A 133 1.00 2.14 8.03
C ALA A 133 -0.05 1.05 7.78
N PRO A 134 -0.03 -0.13 8.44
CA PRO A 134 -1.09 -1.13 8.28
C PRO A 134 -2.47 -0.62 8.72
N ILE A 135 -2.57 0.13 9.82
CA ILE A 135 -3.85 0.71 10.27
C ILE A 135 -4.39 1.67 9.21
N MET A 136 -3.56 2.60 8.74
CA MET A 136 -3.95 3.59 7.73
C MET A 136 -4.29 2.92 6.39
N PHE A 137 -3.63 1.81 6.05
CA PHE A 137 -3.94 1.00 4.88
C PHE A 137 -5.36 0.40 4.97
N VAL A 138 -5.72 -0.20 6.11
CA VAL A 138 -7.07 -0.75 6.32
C VAL A 138 -8.13 0.34 6.22
N VAL A 139 -7.93 1.48 6.89
CA VAL A 139 -8.83 2.65 6.82
C VAL A 139 -8.97 3.13 5.37
N GLY A 140 -7.86 3.24 4.66
CA GLY A 140 -7.83 3.64 3.26
C GLY A 140 -8.61 2.70 2.35
N ILE A 141 -8.41 1.38 2.49
CA ILE A 141 -9.12 0.36 1.70
C ILE A 141 -10.62 0.40 1.95
N VAL A 142 -11.03 0.37 3.22
CA VAL A 142 -12.46 0.39 3.58
C VAL A 142 -13.13 1.63 3.00
N GLY A 143 -12.54 2.81 3.20
CA GLY A 143 -13.04 4.05 2.61
C GLY A 143 -13.09 4.02 1.08
N SER A 144 -12.03 3.53 0.42
CA SER A 144 -12.00 3.41 -1.04
C SER A 144 -13.11 2.52 -1.58
N LEU A 145 -13.36 1.36 -0.96
CA LEU A 145 -14.40 0.41 -1.40
C LEU A 145 -15.80 1.00 -1.21
N VAL A 146 -16.07 1.66 -0.08
CA VAL A 146 -17.34 2.32 0.20
C VAL A 146 -17.63 3.39 -0.86
N PHE A 147 -16.69 4.30 -1.11
CA PHE A 147 -16.89 5.37 -2.08
C PHE A 147 -16.93 4.91 -3.54
N LEU A 148 -16.20 3.85 -3.90
CA LEU A 148 -16.31 3.23 -5.22
C LEU A 148 -17.70 2.61 -5.45
N ARG A 149 -18.31 2.02 -4.41
CA ARG A 149 -19.66 1.45 -4.50
C ARG A 149 -20.72 2.54 -4.68
N THR A 150 -20.63 3.61 -3.89
CA THR A 150 -21.57 4.74 -3.96
C THR A 150 -21.51 5.46 -5.32
N SER A 151 -20.33 5.58 -5.92
CA SER A 151 -20.16 6.20 -7.25
C SER A 151 -20.74 5.39 -8.41
N GLN A 152 -21.17 4.14 -8.18
CA GLN A 152 -21.79 3.29 -9.21
C GLN A 152 -23.32 3.27 -9.11
N SER A 153 -23.88 3.72 -7.99
CA SER A 153 -25.33 3.70 -7.72
C SER A 153 -26.04 5.03 -8.03
N GLY A 154 -25.32 6.06 -8.42
CA GLY A 154 -25.84 7.37 -8.85
C GLY A 154 -25.51 7.65 -10.32
#